data_a99e514ff9ff8547222a75adffad55a0
#
_entry.id   a99e514ff9ff8547222a75adffad55a0
#
_cell.length_a   1.000
_cell.length_b   1.000
_cell.length_c   1.000
_cell.angle_alpha   90.00
_cell.angle_beta   90.00
_cell.angle_gamma   90.00
#
_symmetry.space_group_name_H-M   'P 1'
#
loop_
_entity.id
_entity.type
_entity.pdbx_description
1 polymer ?
#
loop_
_entity_poly.entity_id
_entity_poly.type
_entity_poly.pdbx_seq_one_letter_code
_entity_poly.pdbx_strand_id
1 'polypeptide(L)'
;MIRGVILFILSLWAMFTHAASLQVAPILLEFHPNEKIQELWLMNTGDDTIRAQVRAKSWTQKENQNILDDTKDLIASPMILSIQPGQKQLVRVVKLNPSLTTEQSFRLIVDELPSDKAIKINGVQLLLQYSIPVFLQASSTQPVISDPKKQTSLNGIQFLFKDHQFIVRNQSSHYIRLSQLNYIDETGKNIPVLGGLVGYALVGQTMQWPIPKSIAISPKGHFEALINSDDIAQPLPLTP
;
A
#
# COMPACT_ATOMS: atom_id res chain seq x y z
N MET A 1 -23.26 -4.23 -47.28
CA MET A 1 -23.84 -3.59 -46.08
C MET A 1 -24.10 -4.58 -44.92
N ILE A 2 -24.66 -5.74 -45.13
CA ILE A 2 -24.98 -6.75 -44.08
C ILE A 2 -23.70 -7.20 -43.31
N ARG A 3 -22.57 -7.42 -44.00
CA ARG A 3 -21.29 -7.83 -43.33
C ARG A 3 -20.73 -6.77 -42.37
N GLY A 4 -20.92 -5.49 -42.64
CA GLY A 4 -20.48 -4.40 -41.75
C GLY A 4 -21.34 -4.28 -40.48
N VAL A 5 -22.66 -4.53 -40.60
CA VAL A 5 -23.59 -4.50 -39.50
C VAL A 5 -23.34 -5.68 -38.54
N ILE A 6 -23.01 -6.85 -39.03
CA ILE A 6 -22.67 -8.02 -38.22
C ILE A 6 -21.38 -7.78 -37.41
N LEU A 7 -20.35 -7.20 -38.03
CA LEU A 7 -19.09 -6.85 -37.34
C LEU A 7 -19.30 -5.78 -36.28
N PHE A 8 -20.18 -4.82 -36.51
CA PHE A 8 -20.51 -3.78 -35.54
C PHE A 8 -21.30 -4.35 -34.35
N ILE A 9 -22.23 -5.27 -34.57
CA ILE A 9 -22.99 -5.94 -33.51
C ILE A 9 -22.07 -6.84 -32.66
N LEU A 10 -21.11 -7.56 -33.27
CA LEU A 10 -20.13 -8.36 -32.55
C LEU A 10 -19.18 -7.53 -31.68
N SER A 11 -18.84 -6.31 -32.11
CA SER A 11 -17.98 -5.41 -31.30
C SER A 11 -18.70 -4.82 -30.09
N LEU A 12 -20.03 -4.68 -30.10
CA LEU A 12 -20.79 -4.22 -28.94
C LEU A 12 -20.90 -5.28 -27.82
N TRP A 13 -20.77 -6.57 -28.12
CA TRP A 13 -20.85 -7.64 -27.12
C TRP A 13 -19.55 -7.85 -26.34
N ALA A 14 -18.43 -7.30 -26.81
CA ALA A 14 -17.13 -7.43 -26.13
C ALA A 14 -16.95 -6.50 -24.92
N MET A 15 -17.92 -5.64 -24.57
CA MET A 15 -17.77 -4.62 -23.52
C MET A 15 -18.22 -5.05 -22.11
N PHE A 16 -18.69 -6.27 -21.89
CA PHE A 16 -19.11 -6.74 -20.56
C PHE A 16 -18.02 -7.61 -19.91
N THR A 17 -16.82 -7.08 -19.77
CA THR A 17 -15.81 -7.70 -18.88
C THR A 17 -16.03 -7.19 -17.47
N HIS A 18 -16.62 -8.00 -16.59
CA HIS A 18 -16.71 -7.72 -15.17
C HIS A 18 -15.31 -7.93 -14.57
N ALA A 19 -14.68 -6.83 -14.15
CA ALA A 19 -13.46 -6.87 -13.34
C ALA A 19 -13.80 -7.23 -11.88
N ALA A 20 -12.74 -7.43 -11.06
CA ALA A 20 -12.86 -7.76 -9.64
C ALA A 20 -13.98 -6.98 -8.92
N SER A 21 -14.81 -7.70 -8.17
CA SER A 21 -16.06 -7.19 -7.63
C SER A 21 -15.92 -6.46 -6.28
N LEU A 22 -14.92 -6.82 -5.44
CA LEU A 22 -14.66 -6.15 -4.17
C LEU A 22 -13.70 -4.98 -4.36
N GLN A 23 -14.13 -3.79 -3.97
CA GLN A 23 -13.29 -2.57 -3.90
C GLN A 23 -13.18 -2.10 -2.46
N VAL A 24 -12.01 -1.55 -2.10
CA VAL A 24 -11.70 -1.07 -0.76
C VAL A 24 -11.09 0.33 -0.84
N ALA A 25 -11.56 1.25 0.01
CA ALA A 25 -11.05 2.62 0.11
C ALA A 25 -11.15 3.14 1.56
N PRO A 26 -10.16 3.89 2.03
CA PRO A 26 -8.88 4.21 1.41
C PRO A 26 -7.90 3.01 1.42
N ILE A 27 -6.81 3.11 0.67
CA ILE A 27 -5.74 2.07 0.61
C ILE A 27 -4.58 2.33 1.58
N LEU A 28 -4.71 3.34 2.42
CA LEU A 28 -3.80 3.74 3.50
C LEU A 28 -4.61 4.45 4.57
N LEU A 29 -4.38 4.12 5.84
CA LEU A 29 -4.97 4.82 6.98
C LEU A 29 -3.86 5.39 7.86
N GLU A 30 -3.95 6.67 8.17
CA GLU A 30 -3.02 7.36 9.07
C GLU A 30 -3.82 8.02 10.18
N PHE A 31 -3.62 7.54 11.40
CA PHE A 31 -4.25 8.12 12.59
C PHE A 31 -3.38 9.22 13.15
N HIS A 32 -3.88 10.42 13.17
CA HIS A 32 -3.27 11.50 13.94
C HIS A 32 -3.36 11.22 15.45
N PRO A 33 -2.54 11.88 16.28
CA PRO A 33 -2.48 11.58 17.70
C PRO A 33 -3.84 11.55 18.42
N ASN A 34 -4.71 12.52 18.10
CA ASN A 34 -6.03 12.69 18.72
C ASN A 34 -7.15 11.89 18.06
N GLU A 35 -6.89 11.26 16.94
CA GLU A 35 -7.89 10.45 16.23
C GLU A 35 -7.99 9.08 16.87
N LYS A 36 -9.22 8.64 17.09
CA LYS A 36 -9.53 7.32 17.66
C LYS A 36 -10.15 6.38 16.66
N ILE A 37 -10.76 6.91 15.60
CA ILE A 37 -11.55 6.14 14.63
C ILE A 37 -11.21 6.64 13.24
N GLN A 38 -11.02 5.70 12.33
CA GLN A 38 -10.91 5.91 10.88
C GLN A 38 -11.94 5.04 10.16
N GLU A 39 -12.27 5.40 8.93
CA GLU A 39 -13.26 4.73 8.10
C GLU A 39 -12.60 3.91 7.00
N LEU A 40 -13.05 2.66 6.84
CA LEU A 40 -12.72 1.81 5.71
C LEU A 40 -14.01 1.42 5.01
N TRP A 41 -14.12 1.74 3.73
CA TRP A 41 -15.28 1.43 2.92
C TRP A 41 -15.00 0.23 2.03
N LEU A 42 -15.87 -0.75 2.06
CA LEU A 42 -15.88 -1.89 1.16
C LEU A 42 -17.08 -1.73 0.22
N MET A 43 -16.85 -1.85 -1.08
CA MET A 43 -17.89 -1.71 -2.10
C MET A 43 -17.92 -2.96 -2.98
N ASN A 44 -19.13 -3.44 -3.26
CA ASN A 44 -19.37 -4.52 -4.19
C ASN A 44 -19.80 -3.94 -5.55
N THR A 45 -18.95 -4.07 -6.57
CA THR A 45 -19.24 -3.64 -7.95
C THR A 45 -19.70 -4.79 -8.85
N GLY A 46 -19.84 -6.01 -8.30
CA GLY A 46 -20.30 -7.19 -9.01
C GLY A 46 -21.82 -7.41 -8.86
N ASP A 47 -22.30 -8.51 -9.45
CA ASP A 47 -23.71 -8.86 -9.53
C ASP A 47 -24.17 -9.83 -8.43
N ASP A 48 -23.23 -10.48 -7.74
CA ASP A 48 -23.49 -11.38 -6.63
C ASP A 48 -23.13 -10.76 -5.28
N THR A 49 -23.80 -11.19 -4.20
CA THR A 49 -23.46 -10.79 -2.84
C THR A 49 -22.05 -11.24 -2.48
N ILE A 50 -21.22 -10.32 -2.02
CA ILE A 50 -19.87 -10.60 -1.51
C ILE A 50 -19.92 -10.71 0.01
N ARG A 51 -19.22 -11.71 0.54
CA ARG A 51 -18.88 -11.80 1.96
C ARG A 51 -17.41 -11.42 2.14
N ALA A 52 -17.12 -10.56 3.12
CA ALA A 52 -15.77 -10.14 3.41
C ALA A 52 -15.45 -10.27 4.89
N GLN A 53 -14.18 -10.54 5.22
CA GLN A 53 -13.62 -10.51 6.56
C GLN A 53 -12.54 -9.45 6.65
N VAL A 54 -12.59 -8.64 7.71
CA VAL A 54 -11.57 -7.62 7.99
C VAL A 54 -10.87 -7.95 9.30
N ARG A 55 -9.56 -8.11 9.24
CA ARG A 55 -8.71 -8.44 10.39
C ARG A 55 -7.60 -7.40 10.55
N ALA A 56 -7.39 -6.93 11.77
CA ALA A 56 -6.23 -6.10 12.09
C ALA A 56 -5.06 -6.99 12.52
N LYS A 57 -3.86 -6.66 12.04
CA LYS A 57 -2.59 -7.31 12.40
C LYS A 57 -1.59 -6.23 12.80
N SER A 58 -0.82 -6.43 13.86
CA SER A 58 0.39 -5.62 14.09
C SER A 58 1.40 -5.91 13.00
N TRP A 59 2.13 -4.89 12.59
CA TRP A 59 3.12 -5.00 11.53
C TRP A 59 4.48 -4.53 12.03
N THR A 60 5.42 -5.44 12.03
CA THR A 60 6.82 -5.18 12.36
C THR A 60 7.73 -5.63 11.21
N GLN A 61 9.00 -5.25 11.28
CA GLN A 61 10.01 -5.67 10.32
C GLN A 61 11.21 -6.24 11.05
N LYS A 62 11.74 -7.37 10.58
CA LYS A 62 12.93 -7.99 11.12
C LYS A 62 13.65 -8.75 10.00
N GLU A 63 14.98 -8.62 9.92
CA GLU A 63 15.81 -9.35 8.95
C GLU A 63 15.30 -9.17 7.50
N ASN A 64 14.94 -7.94 7.14
CA ASN A 64 14.40 -7.58 5.83
C ASN A 64 13.04 -8.23 5.49
N GLN A 65 12.29 -8.72 6.47
CA GLN A 65 10.98 -9.33 6.30
C GLN A 65 9.90 -8.56 7.06
N ASN A 66 8.70 -8.55 6.49
CA ASN A 66 7.50 -8.04 7.16
C ASN A 66 6.89 -9.16 8.01
N ILE A 67 6.62 -8.88 9.28
CA ILE A 67 6.01 -9.81 10.23
C ILE A 67 4.65 -9.26 10.61
N LEU A 68 3.62 -10.10 10.53
CA LEU A 68 2.25 -9.74 10.87
C LEU A 68 1.74 -10.67 11.98
N ASP A 69 1.48 -10.09 13.16
CA ASP A 69 1.00 -10.81 14.33
C ASP A 69 -0.42 -10.36 14.69
N ASP A 70 -1.11 -11.17 15.50
CA ASP A 70 -2.40 -10.77 16.07
C ASP A 70 -2.23 -9.56 16.99
N THR A 71 -3.23 -8.68 16.99
CA THR A 71 -3.21 -7.47 17.82
C THR A 71 -4.55 -7.23 18.51
N LYS A 72 -4.47 -6.54 19.65
CA LYS A 72 -5.64 -5.98 20.36
C LYS A 72 -5.64 -4.46 20.36
N ASP A 73 -4.62 -3.81 19.82
CA ASP A 73 -4.46 -2.35 19.85
C ASP A 73 -5.25 -1.63 18.76
N LEU A 74 -5.61 -2.37 17.70
CA LEU A 74 -6.41 -1.89 16.59
C LEU A 74 -7.55 -2.88 16.32
N ILE A 75 -8.78 -2.37 16.21
CA ILE A 75 -9.97 -3.19 15.94
C ILE A 75 -10.66 -2.68 14.69
N ALA A 76 -11.11 -3.61 13.84
CA ALA A 76 -12.01 -3.35 12.72
C ALA A 76 -13.42 -3.86 13.07
N SER A 77 -14.45 -3.05 12.87
CA SER A 77 -15.84 -3.42 13.20
C SER A 77 -16.83 -2.90 12.15
N PRO A 78 -17.68 -3.78 11.58
CA PRO A 78 -17.77 -5.20 11.80
C PRO A 78 -16.58 -5.98 11.21
N MET A 79 -16.22 -7.13 11.80
CA MET A 79 -15.15 -7.99 11.28
C MET A 79 -15.58 -8.86 10.10
N ILE A 80 -16.86 -9.22 10.04
CA ILE A 80 -17.45 -10.00 8.93
C ILE A 80 -18.68 -9.25 8.45
N LEU A 81 -18.81 -9.12 7.14
CA LEU A 81 -19.91 -8.40 6.51
C LEU A 81 -20.32 -9.04 5.19
N SER A 82 -21.58 -8.80 4.81
CA SER A 82 -22.15 -9.18 3.51
C SER A 82 -22.55 -7.92 2.77
N ILE A 83 -22.08 -7.77 1.53
CA ILE A 83 -22.28 -6.58 0.72
C ILE A 83 -23.08 -6.95 -0.51
N GLN A 84 -24.31 -6.44 -0.61
CA GLN A 84 -25.16 -6.68 -1.77
C GLN A 84 -24.60 -6.01 -3.03
N PRO A 85 -24.97 -6.49 -4.23
CA PRO A 85 -24.59 -5.85 -5.49
C PRO A 85 -24.81 -4.32 -5.49
N GLY A 86 -23.82 -3.57 -5.93
CA GLY A 86 -23.86 -2.11 -5.99
C GLY A 86 -23.83 -1.39 -4.65
N GLN A 87 -23.77 -2.10 -3.51
CA GLN A 87 -23.77 -1.50 -2.18
C GLN A 87 -22.34 -1.31 -1.65
N LYS A 88 -22.23 -0.35 -0.71
CA LYS A 88 -21.02 -0.14 0.08
C LYS A 88 -21.31 -0.30 1.57
N GLN A 89 -20.33 -0.79 2.32
CA GLN A 89 -20.40 -1.01 3.75
C GLN A 89 -19.23 -0.32 4.45
N LEU A 90 -19.52 0.32 5.57
CA LEU A 90 -18.53 0.96 6.43
C LEU A 90 -17.98 -0.04 7.45
N VAL A 91 -16.67 -0.12 7.54
CA VAL A 91 -15.93 -0.74 8.64
C VAL A 91 -15.23 0.37 9.42
N ARG A 92 -15.55 0.49 10.71
CA ARG A 92 -14.85 1.41 11.60
C ARG A 92 -13.57 0.76 12.09
N VAL A 93 -12.46 1.48 11.92
CA VAL A 93 -11.15 1.07 12.43
C VAL A 93 -10.87 1.90 13.67
N VAL A 94 -10.72 1.23 14.81
CA VAL A 94 -10.66 1.88 16.12
C VAL A 94 -9.31 1.63 16.77
N LYS A 95 -8.60 2.72 17.12
CA LYS A 95 -7.37 2.71 17.91
C LYS A 95 -7.74 2.60 19.39
N LEU A 96 -7.28 1.56 20.10
CA LEU A 96 -7.60 1.35 21.51
C LEU A 96 -6.62 2.04 22.46
N ASN A 97 -5.34 2.12 22.10
CA ASN A 97 -4.36 2.84 22.91
C ASN A 97 -4.35 4.33 22.54
N PRO A 98 -4.78 5.25 23.42
CA PRO A 98 -4.88 6.67 23.12
C PRO A 98 -3.52 7.39 23.10
N SER A 99 -2.53 6.89 23.84
CA SER A 99 -1.25 7.57 24.06
C SER A 99 -0.10 6.70 23.59
N LEU A 100 0.49 7.07 22.46
CA LEU A 100 1.65 6.39 21.88
C LEU A 100 2.89 7.25 22.03
N THR A 101 4.00 6.65 22.43
CA THR A 101 5.31 7.31 22.52
C THR A 101 6.08 7.23 21.20
N THR A 102 5.77 6.22 20.39
CA THR A 102 6.35 5.99 19.06
C THR A 102 5.25 5.62 18.10
N GLU A 103 5.46 5.85 16.81
CA GLU A 103 4.55 5.39 15.76
C GLU A 103 4.41 3.88 15.79
N GLN A 104 3.20 3.39 15.67
CA GLN A 104 2.90 1.96 15.54
C GLN A 104 2.32 1.66 14.16
N SER A 105 2.71 0.53 13.61
CA SER A 105 2.32 0.09 12.28
C SER A 105 1.46 -1.16 12.34
N PHE A 106 0.43 -1.19 11.50
CA PHE A 106 -0.52 -2.30 11.39
C PHE A 106 -0.85 -2.59 9.93
N ARG A 107 -1.48 -3.72 9.69
CA ARG A 107 -2.13 -4.07 8.43
C ARG A 107 -3.58 -4.45 8.69
N LEU A 108 -4.50 -3.89 7.90
CA LEU A 108 -5.83 -4.44 7.77
C LEU A 108 -5.82 -5.45 6.62
N ILE A 109 -6.12 -6.68 6.95
CA ILE A 109 -6.28 -7.75 5.97
C ILE A 109 -7.77 -7.87 5.68
N VAL A 110 -8.14 -7.57 4.43
CA VAL A 110 -9.52 -7.68 3.95
C VAL A 110 -9.56 -8.87 3.01
N ASP A 111 -10.22 -9.94 3.43
CA ASP A 111 -10.37 -11.18 2.66
C ASP A 111 -11.77 -11.26 2.10
N GLU A 112 -11.89 -11.49 0.81
CA GLU A 112 -13.13 -11.95 0.21
C GLU A 112 -13.34 -13.42 0.56
N LEU A 113 -14.51 -13.76 1.08
CA LEU A 113 -14.83 -15.12 1.50
C LEU A 113 -15.57 -15.87 0.38
N PRO A 114 -15.32 -17.19 0.23
CA PRO A 114 -16.05 -18.01 -0.75
C PRO A 114 -17.57 -17.87 -0.58
N SER A 115 -18.29 -17.82 -1.68
CA SER A 115 -19.75 -17.89 -1.67
C SER A 115 -20.20 -19.35 -1.65
N ASP A 116 -21.33 -19.62 -0.98
CA ASP A 116 -21.91 -20.96 -0.94
C ASP A 116 -22.35 -21.49 -2.33
N LYS A 117 -22.51 -20.55 -3.30
CA LYS A 117 -22.84 -20.88 -4.70
C LYS A 117 -21.63 -21.37 -5.50
N ALA A 118 -20.41 -21.02 -5.11
CA ALA A 118 -19.18 -21.33 -5.85
C ALA A 118 -18.90 -22.83 -5.96
N ILE A 119 -19.43 -23.64 -5.05
CA ILE A 119 -19.24 -25.10 -5.03
C ILE A 119 -19.89 -25.79 -6.26
N LYS A 120 -20.76 -25.09 -7.00
CA LYS A 120 -21.55 -25.66 -8.12
C LYS A 120 -21.07 -25.23 -9.51
N ILE A 121 -20.05 -24.42 -9.62
CA ILE A 121 -19.58 -23.86 -10.90
C ILE A 121 -18.27 -24.55 -11.28
N ASN A 122 -18.25 -25.22 -12.44
CA ASN A 122 -17.01 -25.68 -13.07
C ASN A 122 -16.26 -24.45 -13.61
N GLY A 123 -15.27 -23.93 -12.86
CA GLY A 123 -14.50 -22.75 -13.26
C GLY A 123 -13.47 -22.36 -12.23
N VAL A 124 -12.66 -21.33 -12.54
CA VAL A 124 -11.70 -20.73 -11.61
C VAL A 124 -12.40 -19.59 -10.86
N GLN A 125 -12.42 -19.66 -9.54
CA GLN A 125 -12.85 -18.56 -8.69
C GLN A 125 -11.63 -17.80 -8.17
N LEU A 126 -11.59 -16.50 -8.40
CA LEU A 126 -10.59 -15.60 -7.83
C LEU A 126 -11.18 -14.91 -6.61
N LEU A 127 -10.56 -15.09 -5.46
CA LEU A 127 -10.89 -14.38 -4.23
C LEU A 127 -9.83 -13.32 -3.97
N LEU A 128 -10.27 -12.11 -3.66
CA LEU A 128 -9.38 -10.99 -3.44
C LEU A 128 -8.96 -10.91 -1.97
N GLN A 129 -7.69 -10.57 -1.75
CA GLN A 129 -7.16 -10.17 -0.46
C GLN A 129 -6.48 -8.82 -0.58
N TYR A 130 -6.87 -7.87 0.25
CA TYR A 130 -6.18 -6.58 0.39
C TYR A 130 -5.38 -6.57 1.69
N SER A 131 -4.17 -6.00 1.62
CA SER A 131 -3.33 -5.74 2.78
C SER A 131 -3.06 -4.23 2.87
N ILE A 132 -3.87 -3.54 3.69
CA ILE A 132 -3.90 -2.08 3.79
C ILE A 132 -3.04 -1.65 4.96
N PRO A 133 -2.01 -0.80 4.75
CA PRO A 133 -1.21 -0.25 5.83
C PRO A 133 -2.01 0.71 6.70
N VAL A 134 -1.76 0.65 7.99
CA VAL A 134 -2.32 1.56 8.98
C VAL A 134 -1.19 2.04 9.89
N PHE A 135 -1.07 3.35 10.05
CA PHE A 135 -0.07 3.98 10.92
C PHE A 135 -0.74 4.80 12.00
N LEU A 136 -0.35 4.56 13.24
CA LEU A 136 -0.80 5.34 14.39
C LEU A 136 0.34 6.25 14.81
N GLN A 137 0.20 7.55 14.58
CA GLN A 137 1.23 8.55 14.93
C GLN A 137 1.38 8.68 16.45
N ALA A 138 2.61 8.94 16.90
CA ALA A 138 2.91 9.18 18.31
C ALA A 138 2.30 10.50 18.79
N SER A 139 1.92 10.57 20.06
CA SER A 139 1.29 11.75 20.65
C SER A 139 2.21 12.99 20.72
N SER A 140 3.53 12.77 20.70
CA SER A 140 4.55 13.83 20.74
C SER A 140 4.92 14.38 19.36
N THR A 141 4.45 13.78 18.29
CA THR A 141 4.77 14.23 16.94
C THR A 141 3.86 15.39 16.54
N GLN A 142 4.45 16.42 15.96
CA GLN A 142 3.67 17.45 15.26
C GLN A 142 2.89 16.75 14.13
N PRO A 143 1.62 17.08 13.92
CA PRO A 143 0.86 16.50 12.80
C PRO A 143 1.64 16.75 11.51
N VAL A 144 2.03 15.69 10.84
CA VAL A 144 2.53 15.79 9.48
C VAL A 144 1.30 16.09 8.62
N ILE A 145 1.08 17.38 8.37
CA ILE A 145 0.13 17.79 7.35
C ILE A 145 0.80 17.40 6.04
N SER A 146 0.36 16.33 5.43
CA SER A 146 0.78 15.94 4.09
C SER A 146 0.24 16.98 3.11
N ASP A 147 1.05 18.01 2.87
CA ASP A 147 0.86 18.88 1.72
C ASP A 147 1.48 18.12 0.52
N PRO A 148 0.70 17.68 -0.47
CA PRO A 148 1.23 16.95 -1.63
C PRO A 148 2.29 17.75 -2.41
N LYS A 149 2.31 19.06 -2.23
CA LYS A 149 3.29 19.97 -2.84
C LYS A 149 4.57 20.12 -2.03
N LYS A 150 4.62 19.64 -0.78
CA LYS A 150 5.77 19.71 0.09
C LYS A 150 6.43 18.34 0.17
N GLN A 151 7.66 18.25 -0.28
CA GLN A 151 8.43 17.01 -0.19
C GLN A 151 8.55 16.52 1.26
N THR A 152 8.40 15.21 1.45
CA THR A 152 8.61 14.57 2.75
C THR A 152 10.03 14.80 3.23
N SER A 153 10.19 15.19 4.50
CA SER A 153 11.51 15.36 5.12
C SER A 153 12.23 14.02 5.23
N LEU A 154 13.49 14.01 4.81
CA LEU A 154 14.37 12.84 4.93
C LEU A 154 15.22 12.83 6.20
N ASN A 155 14.93 13.73 7.16
CA ASN A 155 15.66 13.78 8.43
C ASN A 155 15.54 12.47 9.20
N GLY A 156 16.69 11.91 9.60
CA GLY A 156 16.75 10.59 10.26
C GLY A 156 16.64 9.40 9.32
N ILE A 157 16.63 9.63 8.02
CA ILE A 157 16.65 8.57 7.02
C ILE A 157 18.05 8.51 6.39
N GLN A 158 18.62 7.31 6.34
CA GLN A 158 19.88 7.05 5.66
C GLN A 158 19.64 6.13 4.47
N PHE A 159 20.19 6.52 3.33
CA PHE A 159 20.16 5.72 2.10
C PHE A 159 21.57 5.25 1.79
N LEU A 160 21.72 3.95 1.50
CA LEU A 160 23.00 3.37 1.12
C LEU A 160 22.81 2.48 -0.12
N PHE A 161 23.86 2.39 -0.89
CA PHE A 161 23.94 1.41 -1.99
C PHE A 161 25.19 0.57 -1.79
N LYS A 162 25.00 -0.73 -1.56
CA LYS A 162 26.08 -1.67 -1.34
C LYS A 162 25.70 -3.06 -1.85
N ASP A 163 26.63 -3.76 -2.49
CA ASP A 163 26.47 -5.15 -2.96
C ASP A 163 25.19 -5.35 -3.81
N HIS A 164 24.88 -4.41 -4.69
CA HIS A 164 23.66 -4.36 -5.49
C HIS A 164 22.37 -4.33 -4.64
N GLN A 165 22.44 -3.86 -3.41
CA GLN A 165 21.28 -3.60 -2.56
C GLN A 165 21.10 -2.10 -2.35
N PHE A 166 19.90 -1.62 -2.53
CA PHE A 166 19.48 -0.30 -2.07
C PHE A 166 18.94 -0.46 -0.64
N ILE A 167 19.59 0.21 0.31
CA ILE A 167 19.35 0.04 1.75
C ILE A 167 18.79 1.34 2.31
N VAL A 168 17.74 1.24 3.11
CA VAL A 168 17.13 2.35 3.84
C VAL A 168 17.15 2.04 5.33
N ARG A 169 17.80 2.92 6.11
CA ARG A 169 17.78 2.89 7.58
C ARG A 169 16.89 4.03 8.05
N ASN A 170 15.78 3.69 8.68
CA ASN A 170 14.84 4.67 9.19
C ASN A 170 15.04 4.88 10.68
N GLN A 171 15.67 5.98 11.05
CA GLN A 171 15.84 6.45 12.43
C GLN A 171 14.96 7.67 12.75
N SER A 172 14.01 7.97 11.86
CA SER A 172 13.04 9.06 12.05
C SER A 172 11.90 8.62 12.97
N SER A 173 10.97 9.52 13.25
CA SER A 173 9.77 9.24 14.04
C SER A 173 8.58 8.73 13.23
N HIS A 174 8.73 8.57 11.91
CA HIS A 174 7.67 8.15 10.99
C HIS A 174 8.16 7.06 10.04
N TYR A 175 7.24 6.24 9.56
CA TYR A 175 7.54 5.30 8.48
C TYR A 175 8.00 6.04 7.22
N ILE A 176 8.71 5.35 6.36
CA ILE A 176 9.01 5.79 5.01
C ILE A 176 8.50 4.76 4.00
N ARG A 177 7.76 5.23 3.00
CA ARG A 177 7.33 4.45 1.84
C ARG A 177 8.09 4.93 0.62
N LEU A 178 8.73 4.03 -0.09
CA LEU A 178 9.40 4.31 -1.36
C LEU A 178 8.58 3.75 -2.51
N SER A 179 8.47 4.55 -3.55
CA SER A 179 7.85 4.15 -4.81
C SER A 179 8.65 4.71 -5.99
N GLN A 180 8.63 4.01 -7.12
CA GLN A 180 9.27 4.45 -8.37
C GLN A 180 10.75 4.83 -8.17
N LEU A 181 11.57 3.90 -7.67
CA LEU A 181 13.00 4.13 -7.51
C LEU A 181 13.66 4.20 -8.89
N ASN A 182 14.29 5.33 -9.17
CA ASN A 182 15.04 5.61 -10.39
C ASN A 182 16.51 5.91 -10.05
N TYR A 183 17.36 5.73 -11.02
CA TYR A 183 18.75 6.18 -10.98
C TYR A 183 18.99 7.20 -12.08
N ILE A 184 19.50 8.37 -11.71
CA ILE A 184 19.91 9.44 -12.63
C ILE A 184 21.41 9.33 -12.81
N ASP A 185 21.85 9.04 -14.02
CA ASP A 185 23.27 8.91 -14.34
C ASP A 185 23.97 10.29 -14.45
N GLU A 186 25.29 10.27 -14.65
CA GLU A 186 26.09 11.48 -14.78
C GLU A 186 25.74 12.37 -15.99
N THR A 187 24.98 11.83 -16.95
CA THR A 187 24.50 12.60 -18.13
C THR A 187 23.09 13.17 -17.89
N GLY A 188 22.47 12.90 -16.75
CA GLY A 188 21.09 13.27 -16.44
C GLY A 188 20.04 12.32 -17.00
N LYS A 189 20.45 11.17 -17.51
CA LYS A 189 19.52 10.15 -18.04
C LYS A 189 18.85 9.43 -16.89
N ASN A 190 17.51 9.39 -16.91
CA ASN A 190 16.70 8.64 -15.97
C ASN A 190 16.64 7.16 -16.36
N ILE A 191 17.03 6.29 -15.43
CA ILE A 191 17.04 4.84 -15.58
C ILE A 191 16.10 4.25 -14.50
N PRO A 192 14.94 3.68 -14.90
CA PRO A 192 14.04 3.02 -13.94
C PRO A 192 14.73 1.81 -13.29
N VAL A 193 14.72 1.77 -11.95
CA VAL A 193 15.36 0.71 -11.17
C VAL A 193 14.32 -0.25 -10.60
N LEU A 194 13.39 0.25 -9.80
CA LEU A 194 12.26 -0.51 -9.25
C LEU A 194 10.97 0.29 -9.45
N GLY A 195 10.07 -0.23 -10.27
CA GLY A 195 8.79 0.40 -10.59
C GLY A 195 7.74 0.18 -9.50
N GLY A 196 6.71 1.03 -9.45
CA GLY A 196 5.61 0.93 -8.52
C GLY A 196 6.04 1.08 -7.06
N LEU A 197 5.40 0.34 -6.15
CA LEU A 197 5.76 0.32 -4.74
C LEU A 197 7.05 -0.50 -4.54
N VAL A 198 8.11 0.16 -4.10
CA VAL A 198 9.37 -0.50 -3.72
C VAL A 198 9.23 -1.17 -2.36
N GLY A 199 8.70 -0.43 -1.37
CA GLY A 199 8.44 -0.96 -0.04
C GLY A 199 8.36 0.11 1.04
N TYR A 200 8.39 -0.36 2.27
CA TYR A 200 8.35 0.45 3.48
C TYR A 200 9.56 0.18 4.35
N ALA A 201 10.08 1.20 5.02
CA ALA A 201 10.94 1.05 6.19
C ALA A 201 10.25 1.69 7.38
N LEU A 202 9.83 0.86 8.36
CA LEU A 202 9.16 1.29 9.56
C LEU A 202 10.12 2.02 10.50
N VAL A 203 9.60 2.71 11.51
CA VAL A 203 10.41 3.44 12.50
C VAL A 203 11.41 2.50 13.17
N GLY A 204 12.68 2.90 13.21
CA GLY A 204 13.77 2.13 13.78
C GLY A 204 14.25 0.95 12.94
N GLN A 205 13.72 0.75 11.73
CA GLN A 205 14.01 -0.41 10.92
C GLN A 205 15.01 -0.13 9.78
N THR A 206 15.65 -1.20 9.32
CA THR A 206 16.50 -1.20 8.13
C THR A 206 15.91 -2.18 7.14
N MET A 207 15.66 -1.71 5.93
CA MET A 207 15.17 -2.52 4.82
C MET A 207 16.08 -2.40 3.62
N GLN A 208 16.13 -3.44 2.79
CA GLN A 208 16.95 -3.46 1.59
C GLN A 208 16.23 -4.14 0.42
N TRP A 209 16.51 -3.64 -0.77
CA TRP A 209 15.92 -4.15 -2.01
C TRP A 209 17.02 -4.40 -3.05
N PRO A 210 17.00 -5.57 -3.72
CA PRO A 210 17.98 -5.88 -4.74
C PRO A 210 17.81 -4.98 -5.95
N ILE A 211 18.92 -4.42 -6.43
CA ILE A 211 18.99 -3.67 -7.68
C ILE A 211 19.45 -4.63 -8.79
N PRO A 212 18.78 -4.64 -9.97
CA PRO A 212 19.20 -5.46 -11.10
C PRO A 212 20.68 -5.20 -11.47
N LYS A 213 21.48 -6.25 -11.58
CA LYS A 213 22.92 -6.15 -11.91
C LYS A 213 23.17 -5.57 -13.31
N SER A 214 22.16 -5.54 -14.17
CA SER A 214 22.21 -4.91 -15.50
C SER A 214 22.28 -3.38 -15.43
N ILE A 215 21.96 -2.77 -14.27
CA ILE A 215 22.01 -1.32 -14.08
C ILE A 215 23.39 -0.97 -13.53
N ALA A 216 24.18 -0.25 -14.35
CA ALA A 216 25.47 0.29 -13.91
C ALA A 216 25.25 1.53 -13.04
N ILE A 217 25.65 1.44 -11.77
CA ILE A 217 25.58 2.54 -10.82
C ILE A 217 26.96 3.19 -10.70
N SER A 218 27.06 4.46 -11.03
CA SER A 218 28.27 5.26 -10.91
C SER A 218 28.19 6.18 -9.67
N PRO A 219 29.30 6.47 -8.97
CA PRO A 219 29.31 7.42 -7.86
C PRO A 219 28.91 8.86 -8.25
N LYS A 220 28.92 9.19 -9.54
CA LYS A 220 28.56 10.52 -10.05
C LYS A 220 27.07 10.70 -10.29
N GLY A 221 26.30 9.61 -10.30
CA GLY A 221 24.84 9.66 -10.40
C GLY A 221 24.20 9.69 -9.01
N HIS A 222 22.87 9.70 -8.99
CA HIS A 222 22.10 9.65 -7.75
C HIS A 222 20.80 8.89 -7.93
N PHE A 223 20.21 8.42 -6.83
CA PHE A 223 18.89 7.83 -6.82
C PHE A 223 17.83 8.90 -6.56
N GLU A 224 16.66 8.69 -7.15
CA GLU A 224 15.44 9.44 -6.88
C GLU A 224 14.27 8.49 -6.65
N ALA A 225 13.33 8.88 -5.78
CA ALA A 225 12.10 8.12 -5.57
C ALA A 225 10.95 9.04 -5.14
N LEU A 226 9.71 8.56 -5.32
CA LEU A 226 8.55 9.11 -4.63
C LEU A 226 8.56 8.62 -3.18
N ILE A 227 8.46 9.55 -2.25
CA ILE A 227 8.45 9.28 -0.81
C ILE A 227 7.05 9.51 -0.27
N ASN A 228 6.55 8.55 0.51
CA ASN A 228 5.21 8.60 1.12
C ASN A 228 4.11 8.95 0.09
N SER A 229 3.44 10.07 0.27
CA SER A 229 2.38 10.56 -0.61
C SER A 229 2.85 11.72 -1.51
N ASP A 230 4.17 11.93 -1.65
CA ASP A 230 4.69 12.99 -2.51
C ASP A 230 4.34 12.71 -3.98
N ASP A 231 3.96 13.76 -4.70
CA ASP A 231 3.66 13.70 -6.14
C ASP A 231 4.92 13.84 -7.01
N ILE A 232 6.03 14.30 -6.42
CA ILE A 232 7.29 14.59 -7.11
C ILE A 232 8.39 13.74 -6.48
N ALA A 233 9.12 13.02 -7.34
CA ALA A 233 10.31 12.30 -6.90
C ALA A 233 11.35 13.26 -6.36
N GLN A 234 12.06 12.86 -5.31
CA GLN A 234 13.12 13.64 -4.71
C GLN A 234 14.44 12.87 -4.72
N PRO A 235 15.59 13.59 -4.83
CA PRO A 235 16.91 12.98 -4.72
C PRO A 235 17.12 12.33 -3.35
N LEU A 236 17.72 11.13 -3.37
CA LEU A 236 18.03 10.35 -2.17
C LEU A 236 19.54 10.47 -1.89
N PRO A 237 19.95 11.24 -0.88
CA PRO A 237 21.37 11.41 -0.57
C PRO A 237 21.95 10.10 -0.03
N LEU A 238 22.87 9.49 -0.78
CA LEU A 238 23.56 8.29 -0.31
C LEU A 238 24.53 8.66 0.81
N THR A 239 24.45 7.92 1.90
CA THR A 239 25.44 7.99 2.98
C THR A 239 26.63 7.11 2.59
N PRO A 240 27.88 7.58 2.77
CA PRO A 240 29.09 6.82 2.44
C PRO A 240 29.20 5.49 3.18
#